data_61e8fa660f62646287008469e121a533
#
_entry.id   61e8fa660f62646287008469e121a533
#
_cell.length_a   1.000
_cell.length_b   1.000
_cell.length_c   1.000
_cell.angle_alpha   90.00
_cell.angle_beta   90.00
_cell.angle_gamma   90.00
#
_symmetry.space_group_name_H-M   'P 1'
#
loop_
_entity.id
_entity.type
_entity.pdbx_description
1 polymer ?
#
loop_
_entity_poly.entity_id
_entity_poly.type
_entity_poly.pdbx_seq_one_letter_code
_entity_poly.pdbx_strand_id
1 'polypeptide(L)'
;ILGNVYLHHVLDVWFEREVKPRLKGHAHLVRYADDFVIGFELEHDARRVMEALHKRMAKHGLRLHAEKTRLFPFNKPPPGQSGGKGPGTFDFLGFTLYWRRTRWGNWAQNFRTRTARLRRSKQAIDDYCRSHRHESVKAQHAALRRRVHGHINYFGVNGNVRNARRLVRAAERSWHKWLRRRSNRAR
;
A
#
# COMPACT_ATOMS: atom_id res chain seq x y z
N ILE A 1 8.71 -3.40 -19.61
CA ILE A 1 7.83 -4.33 -20.37
C ILE A 1 8.40 -5.74 -20.33
N LEU A 2 9.64 -6.01 -20.80
CA LEU A 2 10.25 -7.35 -20.85
C LEU A 2 10.23 -8.07 -19.49
N GLY A 3 10.56 -7.39 -18.39
CA GLY A 3 10.52 -7.99 -17.04
C GLY A 3 9.13 -8.51 -16.65
N ASN A 4 8.06 -7.82 -17.06
CA ASN A 4 6.69 -8.26 -16.79
C ASN A 4 6.30 -9.49 -17.62
N VAL A 5 6.75 -9.58 -18.88
CA VAL A 5 6.54 -10.77 -19.73
C VAL A 5 7.30 -11.96 -19.13
N TYR A 6 8.54 -11.75 -18.72
CA TYR A 6 9.35 -12.78 -18.09
C TYR A 6 8.71 -13.32 -16.80
N LEU A 7 8.31 -12.42 -15.88
CA LEU A 7 7.64 -12.80 -14.65
C LEU A 7 6.28 -13.45 -14.88
N HIS A 8 5.56 -13.08 -15.95
CA HIS A 8 4.33 -13.75 -16.32
C HIS A 8 4.57 -15.25 -16.57
N HIS A 9 5.60 -15.61 -17.31
CA HIS A 9 5.92 -17.03 -17.57
C HIS A 9 6.53 -17.72 -16.35
N VAL A 10 7.44 -17.04 -15.63
CA VAL A 10 8.16 -17.64 -14.50
C VAL A 10 7.26 -17.83 -13.29
N LEU A 11 6.37 -16.85 -13.01
CA LEU A 11 5.56 -16.84 -11.80
C LEU A 11 4.07 -17.11 -12.08
N ASP A 12 3.41 -16.30 -12.94
CA ASP A 12 1.94 -16.34 -13.05
C ASP A 12 1.48 -17.66 -13.68
N VAL A 13 2.04 -18.02 -14.83
CA VAL A 13 1.69 -19.27 -15.55
C VAL A 13 2.07 -20.49 -14.71
N TRP A 14 3.25 -20.49 -14.10
CA TRP A 14 3.69 -21.55 -13.21
C TRP A 14 2.74 -21.71 -12.02
N PHE A 15 2.36 -20.61 -11.37
CA PHE A 15 1.44 -20.65 -10.24
C PHE A 15 0.08 -21.23 -10.61
N GLU A 16 -0.53 -20.74 -11.70
CA GLU A 16 -1.86 -21.18 -12.12
C GLU A 16 -1.88 -22.62 -12.65
N ARG A 17 -0.88 -23.03 -13.43
CA ARG A 17 -0.88 -24.34 -14.11
C ARG A 17 -0.21 -25.47 -13.35
N GLU A 18 0.82 -25.16 -12.56
CA GLU A 18 1.61 -26.20 -11.87
C GLU A 18 1.39 -26.21 -10.35
N VAL A 19 1.28 -25.06 -9.71
CA VAL A 19 1.15 -24.96 -8.25
C VAL A 19 -0.29 -25.16 -7.82
N LYS A 20 -1.19 -24.32 -8.31
CA LYS A 20 -2.59 -24.24 -7.86
C LYS A 20 -3.34 -25.58 -7.92
N PRO A 21 -3.20 -26.41 -8.99
CA PRO A 21 -3.84 -27.73 -9.05
C PRO A 21 -3.35 -28.75 -8.02
N ARG A 22 -2.18 -28.53 -7.42
CA ARG A 22 -1.56 -29.41 -6.42
C ARG A 22 -1.80 -28.98 -4.98
N LEU A 23 -2.54 -27.90 -4.77
CA LEU A 23 -2.90 -27.41 -3.46
C LEU A 23 -4.15 -28.12 -2.94
N LYS A 24 -4.23 -28.26 -1.62
CA LYS A 24 -5.41 -28.82 -0.96
C LYS A 24 -6.46 -27.76 -0.70
N GLY A 25 -6.06 -26.51 -0.45
CA GLY A 25 -6.92 -25.37 -0.26
C GLY A 25 -6.88 -24.37 -1.43
N HIS A 26 -7.74 -23.36 -1.35
CA HIS A 26 -7.74 -22.27 -2.35
C HIS A 26 -6.54 -21.38 -2.20
N ALA A 27 -6.02 -20.91 -3.34
CA ALA A 27 -4.96 -19.92 -3.37
C ALA A 27 -5.15 -18.91 -4.49
N HIS A 28 -4.72 -17.67 -4.26
CA HIS A 28 -4.82 -16.57 -5.19
C HIS A 28 -3.50 -15.79 -5.26
N LEU A 29 -2.98 -15.58 -6.45
CA LEU A 29 -1.84 -14.72 -6.73
C LEU A 29 -2.31 -13.35 -7.20
N VAL A 30 -1.80 -12.29 -6.58
CA VAL A 30 -1.97 -10.91 -7.02
C VAL A 30 -0.59 -10.32 -7.26
N ARG A 31 -0.28 -9.94 -8.49
CA ARG A 31 1.01 -9.37 -8.88
C ARG A 31 0.87 -8.01 -9.55
N TYR A 32 1.76 -7.11 -9.22
CA TYR A 32 1.94 -5.84 -9.89
C TYR A 32 3.44 -5.60 -10.11
N ALA A 33 3.88 -5.70 -11.35
CA ALA A 33 5.31 -5.69 -11.71
C ALA A 33 6.09 -6.81 -10.97
N ASP A 34 7.04 -6.45 -10.15
CA ASP A 34 7.86 -7.32 -9.30
C ASP A 34 7.29 -7.54 -7.89
N ASP A 35 6.33 -6.71 -7.47
CA ASP A 35 5.64 -6.89 -6.20
C ASP A 35 4.47 -7.88 -6.35
N PHE A 36 4.38 -8.87 -5.47
CA PHE A 36 3.28 -9.81 -5.45
C PHE A 36 2.90 -10.28 -4.04
N VAL A 37 1.67 -10.73 -3.92
CA VAL A 37 1.11 -11.36 -2.71
C VAL A 37 0.38 -12.63 -3.14
N ILE A 38 0.58 -13.70 -2.39
CA ILE A 38 -0.17 -14.95 -2.56
C ILE A 38 -0.96 -15.20 -1.29
N GLY A 39 -2.29 -15.26 -1.41
CA GLY A 39 -3.17 -15.68 -0.34
C GLY A 39 -3.41 -17.19 -0.41
N PHE A 40 -3.30 -17.87 0.73
CA PHE A 40 -3.58 -19.29 0.86
C PHE A 40 -4.65 -19.51 1.93
N GLU A 41 -5.50 -20.49 1.71
CA GLU A 41 -6.47 -20.95 2.71
C GLU A 41 -5.79 -21.78 3.81
N LEU A 42 -4.81 -22.61 3.43
CA LEU A 42 -4.12 -23.54 4.32
C LEU A 42 -2.65 -23.17 4.50
N GLU A 43 -2.19 -23.15 5.75
CA GLU A 43 -0.80 -22.80 6.08
C GLU A 43 0.21 -23.79 5.50
N HIS A 44 -0.08 -25.10 5.49
CA HIS A 44 0.85 -26.09 4.94
C HIS A 44 1.08 -25.91 3.44
N ASP A 45 0.05 -25.51 2.69
CA ASP A 45 0.18 -25.18 1.26
C ASP A 45 1.07 -23.95 1.07
N ALA A 46 0.88 -22.91 1.90
CA ALA A 46 1.69 -21.71 1.87
C ALA A 46 3.18 -22.01 2.14
N ARG A 47 3.49 -22.87 3.10
CA ARG A 47 4.88 -23.28 3.42
C ARG A 47 5.52 -24.04 2.27
N ARG A 48 4.82 -25.03 1.71
CA ARG A 48 5.29 -25.79 0.53
C ARG A 48 5.55 -24.91 -0.68
N VAL A 49 4.61 -23.99 -0.97
CA VAL A 49 4.76 -23.06 -2.11
C VAL A 49 5.90 -22.08 -1.88
N MET A 50 6.14 -21.62 -0.67
CA MET A 50 7.28 -20.74 -0.35
C MET A 50 8.60 -21.42 -0.72
N GLU A 51 8.79 -22.68 -0.34
CA GLU A 51 10.00 -23.44 -0.70
C GLU A 51 10.14 -23.65 -2.21
N ALA A 52 9.05 -24.05 -2.86
CA ALA A 52 9.00 -24.23 -4.31
C ALA A 52 9.28 -22.92 -5.07
N LEU A 53 8.76 -21.81 -4.56
CA LEU A 53 8.96 -20.47 -5.13
C LEU A 53 10.44 -20.06 -5.09
N HIS A 54 11.13 -20.29 -3.98
CA HIS A 54 12.58 -20.03 -3.89
C HIS A 54 13.36 -20.80 -4.95
N LYS A 55 13.08 -22.11 -5.10
CA LYS A 55 13.72 -22.97 -6.11
C LYS A 55 13.36 -22.52 -7.54
N ARG A 56 12.10 -22.17 -7.78
CA ARG A 56 11.64 -21.68 -9.09
C ARG A 56 12.34 -20.40 -9.51
N MET A 57 12.39 -19.41 -8.60
CA MET A 57 13.06 -18.12 -8.87
C MET A 57 14.54 -18.31 -9.14
N ALA A 58 15.24 -19.12 -8.32
CA ALA A 58 16.67 -19.42 -8.49
C ALA A 58 16.95 -20.10 -9.86
N LYS A 59 16.11 -21.06 -10.27
CA LYS A 59 16.21 -21.74 -11.59
C LYS A 59 16.16 -20.74 -12.75
N HIS A 60 15.46 -19.63 -12.59
CA HIS A 60 15.30 -18.59 -13.61
C HIS A 60 16.19 -17.37 -13.39
N GLY A 61 17.26 -17.49 -12.59
CA GLY A 61 18.21 -16.39 -12.32
C GLY A 61 17.63 -15.24 -11.51
N LEU A 62 16.47 -15.44 -10.86
CA LEU A 62 15.82 -14.44 -10.03
C LEU A 62 16.07 -14.73 -8.53
N ARG A 63 16.08 -13.67 -7.73
CA ARG A 63 16.21 -13.78 -6.27
C ARG A 63 15.03 -13.09 -5.58
N LEU A 64 14.43 -13.81 -4.63
CA LEU A 64 13.47 -13.20 -3.71
C LEU A 64 14.24 -12.37 -2.67
N HIS A 65 13.71 -11.18 -2.37
CA HIS A 65 14.31 -10.32 -1.34
C HIS A 65 14.01 -10.89 0.05
N ALA A 66 15.05 -11.40 0.72
CA ALA A 66 14.91 -12.14 1.99
C ALA A 66 14.13 -11.36 3.07
N GLU A 67 14.41 -10.07 3.26
CA GLU A 67 13.73 -9.26 4.29
C GLU A 67 12.28 -8.88 3.93
N LYS A 68 11.94 -8.85 2.64
CA LYS A 68 10.60 -8.48 2.17
C LYS A 68 9.68 -9.67 1.95
N THR A 69 10.26 -10.85 1.67
CA THR A 69 9.50 -12.08 1.45
C THR A 69 9.17 -12.70 2.81
N ARG A 70 7.89 -12.69 3.18
CA ARG A 70 7.43 -13.14 4.50
C ARG A 70 6.16 -13.95 4.38
N LEU A 71 6.08 -15.01 5.17
CA LEU A 71 4.86 -15.76 5.41
C LEU A 71 4.29 -15.35 6.77
N PHE A 72 3.02 -15.01 6.84
CA PHE A 72 2.35 -14.60 8.07
C PHE A 72 0.85 -14.91 8.00
N PRO A 73 0.19 -15.18 9.12
CA PRO A 73 -1.25 -15.38 9.15
C PRO A 73 -1.98 -14.04 8.96
N PHE A 74 -3.01 -14.05 8.12
CA PHE A 74 -3.90 -12.90 7.90
C PHE A 74 -5.37 -13.34 8.01
N ASN A 75 -5.67 -14.11 9.05
CA ASN A 75 -6.99 -14.69 9.25
C ASN A 75 -8.00 -13.65 9.72
N LYS A 76 -9.27 -13.84 9.30
CA LYS A 76 -10.38 -13.06 9.84
C LYS A 76 -10.50 -13.34 11.34
N PRO A 77 -10.53 -12.31 12.21
CA PRO A 77 -10.71 -12.52 13.63
C PRO A 77 -12.06 -13.19 13.95
N PRO A 78 -12.12 -14.01 14.99
CA PRO A 78 -13.36 -14.63 15.41
C PRO A 78 -14.42 -13.57 15.82
N PRO A 79 -15.70 -13.90 15.67
CA PRO A 79 -16.81 -13.06 16.17
C PRO A 79 -16.64 -12.81 17.67
N GLY A 80 -16.97 -11.61 18.14
CA GLY A 80 -16.96 -11.31 19.58
C GLY A 80 -15.62 -10.88 20.18
N GLN A 81 -14.50 -11.04 19.49
CA GLN A 81 -13.21 -10.59 19.99
C GLN A 81 -13.18 -9.05 20.14
N SER A 82 -13.41 -8.58 21.35
CA SER A 82 -13.32 -7.16 21.72
C SER A 82 -11.94 -6.87 22.27
N GLY A 83 -11.20 -5.96 21.66
CA GLY A 83 -9.95 -5.47 22.19
C GLY A 83 -8.78 -6.44 22.08
N GLY A 84 -7.76 -6.03 21.39
CA GLY A 84 -6.51 -6.73 21.16
C GLY A 84 -5.88 -6.14 19.92
N LYS A 85 -4.57 -6.30 19.76
CA LYS A 85 -3.94 -6.04 18.47
C LYS A 85 -4.65 -6.93 17.47
N GLY A 86 -5.42 -6.33 16.55
CA GLY A 86 -6.08 -7.08 15.48
C GLY A 86 -5.08 -7.99 14.75
N PRO A 87 -5.56 -8.96 13.97
CA PRO A 87 -4.70 -9.81 13.19
C PRO A 87 -3.76 -8.94 12.39
N GLY A 88 -2.59 -9.46 12.08
CA GLY A 88 -1.49 -8.74 11.48
C GLY A 88 -1.90 -7.79 10.35
N THR A 89 -1.07 -6.83 10.10
CA THR A 89 -1.20 -5.93 8.96
C THR A 89 -0.05 -6.19 8.01
N PHE A 90 -0.27 -6.00 6.71
CA PHE A 90 0.82 -6.03 5.74
C PHE A 90 0.73 -4.87 4.76
N ASP A 91 1.88 -4.52 4.22
CA ASP A 91 2.00 -3.43 3.25
C ASP A 91 2.09 -4.02 1.85
N PHE A 92 1.27 -3.51 0.93
CA PHE A 92 1.30 -3.86 -0.49
C PHE A 92 0.93 -2.64 -1.34
N LEU A 93 1.69 -2.35 -2.39
CA LEU A 93 1.48 -1.23 -3.32
C LEU A 93 1.27 0.14 -2.63
N GLY A 94 1.98 0.39 -1.53
CA GLY A 94 1.86 1.64 -0.78
C GLY A 94 0.64 1.73 0.14
N PHE A 95 -0.16 0.67 0.21
CA PHE A 95 -1.24 0.50 1.17
C PHE A 95 -0.81 -0.39 2.32
N THR A 96 -1.42 -0.19 3.49
CA THR A 96 -1.44 -1.16 4.59
C THR A 96 -2.82 -1.80 4.63
N LEU A 97 -2.87 -3.13 4.48
CA LEU A 97 -4.08 -3.94 4.58
C LEU A 97 -4.26 -4.38 6.03
N TYR A 98 -5.50 -4.34 6.52
CA TYR A 98 -5.82 -4.70 7.90
C TYR A 98 -7.30 -5.09 8.04
N TRP A 99 -7.63 -5.79 9.12
CA TRP A 99 -9.01 -6.09 9.50
C TRP A 99 -9.60 -4.97 10.33
N ARG A 100 -10.84 -4.58 10.05
CA ARG A 100 -11.60 -3.56 10.78
C ARG A 100 -13.01 -4.08 11.11
N ARG A 101 -13.51 -3.71 12.27
CA ARG A 101 -14.93 -3.90 12.59
C ARG A 101 -15.79 -2.91 11.82
N THR A 102 -16.84 -3.41 11.20
CA THR A 102 -17.91 -2.59 10.61
C THR A 102 -18.83 -2.05 11.73
N ARG A 103 -19.72 -1.13 11.37
CA ARG A 103 -20.73 -0.61 12.31
C ARG A 103 -21.68 -1.70 12.84
N TRP A 104 -21.79 -2.82 12.14
CA TRP A 104 -22.61 -3.99 12.55
C TRP A 104 -21.81 -5.03 13.33
N GLY A 105 -20.60 -4.72 13.77
CA GLY A 105 -19.77 -5.63 14.54
C GLY A 105 -19.00 -6.70 13.74
N ASN A 106 -19.25 -6.83 12.45
CA ASN A 106 -18.57 -7.79 11.60
C ASN A 106 -17.15 -7.33 11.25
N TRP A 107 -16.23 -8.28 11.02
CA TRP A 107 -14.90 -8.00 10.54
C TRP A 107 -14.89 -7.89 9.00
N ALA A 108 -14.29 -6.83 8.49
CA ALA A 108 -14.07 -6.61 7.06
C ALA A 108 -12.62 -6.19 6.81
N GLN A 109 -12.07 -6.63 5.69
CA GLN A 109 -10.78 -6.13 5.21
C GLN A 109 -10.88 -4.66 4.83
N ASN A 110 -9.84 -3.91 5.12
CA ASN A 110 -9.79 -2.50 4.83
C ASN A 110 -8.36 -2.08 4.41
N PHE A 111 -8.28 -0.93 3.77
CA PHE A 111 -7.06 -0.36 3.24
C PHE A 111 -6.80 1.01 3.87
N ARG A 112 -5.56 1.31 4.12
CA ARG A 112 -5.11 2.68 4.44
C ARG A 112 -3.80 2.96 3.73
N THR A 113 -3.56 4.22 3.36
CA THR A 113 -2.24 4.62 2.87
C THR A 113 -1.18 4.26 3.91
N ARG A 114 -0.12 3.60 3.50
CA ARG A 114 1.03 3.27 4.37
C ARG A 114 1.52 4.53 5.07
N THR A 115 1.72 4.45 6.38
CA THR A 115 2.05 5.63 7.22
C THR A 115 3.30 6.37 6.72
N ALA A 116 4.34 5.64 6.34
CA ALA A 116 5.57 6.23 5.79
C ALA A 116 5.32 6.96 4.45
N ARG A 117 4.41 6.43 3.61
CA ARG A 117 4.04 7.06 2.34
C ARG A 117 3.26 8.36 2.57
N LEU A 118 2.27 8.33 3.45
CA LEU A 118 1.49 9.52 3.81
C LEU A 118 2.37 10.61 4.43
N ARG A 119 3.31 10.22 5.31
CA ARG A 119 4.28 11.15 5.91
C ARG A 119 5.16 11.80 4.84
N ARG A 120 5.72 11.02 3.90
CA ARG A 120 6.50 11.55 2.77
C ARG A 120 5.69 12.52 1.91
N SER A 121 4.44 12.19 1.58
CA SER A 121 3.60 13.08 0.79
C SER A 121 3.33 14.41 1.50
N LYS A 122 3.07 14.38 2.82
CA LYS A 122 2.90 15.61 3.61
C LYS A 122 4.17 16.44 3.66
N GLN A 123 5.33 15.80 3.86
CA GLN A 123 6.62 16.47 3.88
C GLN A 123 6.90 17.15 2.54
N ALA A 124 6.74 16.43 1.43
CA ALA A 124 6.94 16.98 0.08
C ALA A 124 6.03 18.19 -0.22
N ILE A 125 4.81 18.21 0.34
CA ILE A 125 3.92 19.36 0.26
C ILE A 125 4.44 20.54 1.08
N ASP A 126 4.89 20.31 2.32
CA ASP A 126 5.44 21.37 3.19
C ASP A 126 6.72 21.97 2.59
N ASP A 127 7.63 21.13 2.09
CA ASP A 127 8.87 21.54 1.42
C ASP A 127 8.58 22.38 0.15
N TYR A 128 7.58 21.95 -0.65
CA TYR A 128 7.14 22.72 -1.79
C TYR A 128 6.59 24.10 -1.36
N CYS A 129 5.70 24.16 -0.38
CA CYS A 129 5.16 25.43 0.11
C CYS A 129 6.25 26.35 0.65
N ARG A 130 7.27 25.78 1.31
CA ARG A 130 8.42 26.53 1.83
C ARG A 130 9.28 27.12 0.73
N SER A 131 9.68 26.32 -0.25
CA SER A 131 10.61 26.75 -1.31
C SER A 131 9.95 27.70 -2.33
N HIS A 132 8.65 27.56 -2.58
CA HIS A 132 7.90 28.35 -3.55
C HIS A 132 7.00 29.43 -2.90
N ARG A 133 7.24 29.78 -1.63
CA ARG A 133 6.38 30.70 -0.88
C ARG A 133 6.24 32.09 -1.51
N HIS A 134 7.23 32.54 -2.31
CA HIS A 134 7.24 33.85 -2.98
C HIS A 134 6.58 33.86 -4.37
N GLU A 135 6.26 32.69 -4.91
CA GLU A 135 5.52 32.60 -6.18
C GLU A 135 4.07 33.14 -6.05
N SER A 136 3.43 33.37 -7.19
CA SER A 136 2.01 33.80 -7.20
C SER A 136 1.10 32.75 -6.53
N VAL A 137 0.07 33.20 -5.83
CA VAL A 137 -0.90 32.29 -5.16
C VAL A 137 -1.55 31.36 -6.18
N LYS A 138 -1.82 31.85 -7.40
CA LYS A 138 -2.40 31.05 -8.50
C LYS A 138 -1.46 29.89 -8.91
N ALA A 139 -0.18 30.16 -9.07
CA ALA A 139 0.82 29.14 -9.42
C ALA A 139 0.95 28.08 -8.32
N GLN A 140 1.06 28.51 -7.06
CA GLN A 140 1.11 27.60 -5.90
C GLN A 140 -0.14 26.74 -5.80
N HIS A 141 -1.33 27.31 -5.93
CA HIS A 141 -2.58 26.56 -5.90
C HIS A 141 -2.62 25.48 -6.99
N ALA A 142 -2.28 25.83 -8.24
CA ALA A 142 -2.26 24.88 -9.35
C ALA A 142 -1.29 23.71 -9.08
N ALA A 143 -0.10 23.99 -8.55
CA ALA A 143 0.88 22.97 -8.22
C ALA A 143 0.45 22.08 -7.04
N LEU A 144 -0.11 22.65 -5.97
CA LEU A 144 -0.64 21.90 -4.84
C LEU A 144 -1.82 21.03 -5.24
N ARG A 145 -2.74 21.57 -6.05
CA ARG A 145 -3.85 20.80 -6.61
C ARG A 145 -3.37 19.56 -7.34
N ARG A 146 -2.40 19.69 -8.26
CA ARG A 146 -1.84 18.52 -8.98
C ARG A 146 -1.26 17.46 -8.04
N ARG A 147 -0.49 17.87 -7.01
CA ARG A 147 0.11 16.95 -6.02
C ARG A 147 -0.95 16.22 -5.19
N VAL A 148 -1.93 16.96 -4.70
CA VAL A 148 -3.02 16.40 -3.88
C VAL A 148 -3.90 15.48 -4.73
N HIS A 149 -4.30 15.90 -5.93
CA HIS A 149 -5.07 15.07 -6.85
C HIS A 149 -4.33 13.80 -7.26
N GLY A 150 -3.04 13.89 -7.62
CA GLY A 150 -2.23 12.70 -7.95
C GLY A 150 -2.20 11.69 -6.82
N HIS A 151 -2.08 12.15 -5.56
CA HIS A 151 -2.16 11.26 -4.41
C HIS A 151 -3.57 10.67 -4.22
N ILE A 152 -4.63 11.47 -4.38
CA ILE A 152 -6.01 11.02 -4.22
C ILE A 152 -6.39 10.05 -5.34
N ASN A 153 -5.99 10.29 -6.58
CA ASN A 153 -6.28 9.40 -7.71
C ASN A 153 -5.73 7.99 -7.49
N TYR A 154 -4.58 7.86 -6.82
CA TYR A 154 -3.99 6.56 -6.52
C TYR A 154 -4.52 5.97 -5.20
N PHE A 155 -4.58 6.78 -4.13
CA PHE A 155 -4.91 6.31 -2.78
C PHE A 155 -6.37 6.54 -2.37
N GLY A 156 -7.20 7.17 -3.20
CA GLY A 156 -8.59 7.53 -2.90
C GLY A 156 -9.58 6.36 -3.03
N VAL A 157 -9.20 5.18 -2.59
CA VAL A 157 -10.03 3.97 -2.61
C VAL A 157 -11.00 3.93 -1.42
N ASN A 158 -12.08 3.14 -1.55
CA ASN A 158 -13.01 2.89 -0.46
C ASN A 158 -12.27 2.41 0.79
N GLY A 159 -12.63 2.98 1.97
CA GLY A 159 -11.96 2.69 3.24
C GLY A 159 -10.77 3.62 3.56
N ASN A 160 -10.17 4.30 2.59
CA ASN A 160 -9.01 5.17 2.80
C ASN A 160 -9.33 6.69 2.79
N VAL A 161 -10.58 7.08 2.71
CA VAL A 161 -11.05 8.49 2.68
C VAL A 161 -10.48 9.32 3.84
N ARG A 162 -10.32 8.70 5.02
CA ARG A 162 -9.76 9.37 6.20
C ARG A 162 -8.32 9.85 5.96
N ASN A 163 -7.47 9.06 5.27
CA ASN A 163 -6.10 9.47 4.98
C ASN A 163 -6.03 10.47 3.82
N ALA A 164 -6.90 10.37 2.83
CA ALA A 164 -7.05 11.40 1.80
C ALA A 164 -7.38 12.76 2.41
N ARG A 165 -8.38 12.82 3.30
CA ARG A 165 -8.74 14.05 4.05
C ARG A 165 -7.59 14.57 4.92
N ARG A 166 -6.79 13.67 5.54
CA ARG A 166 -5.60 14.06 6.32
C ARG A 166 -4.53 14.72 5.46
N LEU A 167 -4.37 14.29 4.21
CA LEU A 167 -3.44 14.91 3.27
C LEU A 167 -3.92 16.29 2.84
N VAL A 168 -5.20 16.43 2.45
CA VAL A 168 -5.80 17.72 2.08
C VAL A 168 -5.62 18.75 3.20
N ARG A 169 -6.03 18.40 4.43
CA ARG A 169 -5.86 19.28 5.59
C ARG A 169 -4.39 19.61 5.90
N ALA A 170 -3.47 18.70 5.61
CA ALA A 170 -2.04 18.98 5.76
C ALA A 170 -1.57 19.98 4.71
N ALA A 171 -2.03 19.85 3.46
CA ALA A 171 -1.70 20.76 2.38
C ALA A 171 -2.22 22.18 2.67
N GLU A 172 -3.47 22.32 3.09
CA GLU A 172 -4.09 23.59 3.49
C GLU A 172 -3.29 24.27 4.62
N ARG A 173 -2.97 23.53 5.70
CA ARG A 173 -2.19 24.05 6.82
C ARG A 173 -0.79 24.48 6.43
N SER A 174 -0.09 23.66 5.63
CA SER A 174 1.26 23.99 5.16
C SER A 174 1.23 25.22 4.27
N TRP A 175 0.29 25.28 3.34
CA TRP A 175 0.16 26.42 2.44
C TRP A 175 -0.14 27.70 3.19
N HIS A 176 -1.12 27.70 4.10
CA HIS A 176 -1.43 28.84 4.95
C HIS A 176 -0.24 29.28 5.83
N LYS A 177 0.46 28.33 6.46
CA LYS A 177 1.67 28.58 7.25
C LYS A 177 2.74 29.34 6.44
N TRP A 178 3.02 28.92 5.22
CA TRP A 178 4.07 29.50 4.40
C TRP A 178 3.65 30.79 3.68
N LEU A 179 2.36 30.95 3.36
CA LEU A 179 1.82 32.23 2.88
C LEU A 179 1.96 33.34 3.94
N ARG A 180 1.67 33.04 5.20
CA ARG A 180 1.85 34.00 6.31
C ARG A 180 3.30 34.42 6.55
N ARG A 181 4.25 33.63 6.08
CA ARG A 181 5.71 33.92 6.22
C ARG A 181 6.33 34.59 5.02
N ARG A 182 5.52 35.20 4.15
CA ARG A 182 6.01 35.96 2.99
C ARG A 182 6.62 37.31 3.35
N SER A 183 6.09 37.93 4.40
CA SER A 183 6.56 39.25 4.87
C SER A 183 6.55 39.30 6.40
N ASN A 184 7.42 40.14 6.96
CA ASN A 184 7.45 40.39 8.41
C ASN A 184 6.23 41.17 8.92
N ARG A 185 5.41 41.78 8.03
CA ARG A 185 4.17 42.49 8.39
C ARG A 185 2.98 41.55 8.66
N ALA A 186 3.12 40.27 8.42
CA ALA A 186 2.06 39.27 8.63
C ALA A 186 2.17 38.52 9.98
N ARG A 187 2.89 39.13 10.96
CA ARG A 187 2.93 38.67 12.36
C ARG A 187 1.83 39.31 13.19
#